data_335027b3eaa756f2f87bfd4ad401e37c
#
_entry.id   335027b3eaa756f2f87bfd4ad401e37c
#
_cell.length_a   1.000
_cell.length_b   1.000
_cell.length_c   1.000
_cell.angle_alpha   90.00
_cell.angle_beta   90.00
_cell.angle_gamma   90.00
#
_symmetry.space_group_name_H-M   'P 1'
#
loop_
_entity.id
_entity.type
_entity.pdbx_description
1 polymer ?
#
loop_
_entity_poly.entity_id
_entity_poly.type
_entity_poly.pdbx_seq_one_letter_code
_entity_poly.pdbx_strand_id
1 'polypeptide(L)'
;MAKEVSQQEALKTIIKALDSKRGEEIKAVNIHDLTIIADYFVIAAGGSTTQTKALADSVEYELKQLGVEPVRQEGYAGANWIILDYNDIVVHVFYKETRDFYNLEKLWQDGEFVDISEYLTKD
;
A
#
# COMPACT_ATOMS: atom_id res chain seq x y z
N MET A 1 -18.38 4.77 -19.26
CA MET A 1 -17.23 3.91 -19.59
C MET A 1 -16.17 4.11 -18.54
N ALA A 2 -15.73 3.03 -17.92
CA ALA A 2 -14.70 3.13 -16.89
C ALA A 2 -13.39 3.62 -17.51
N LYS A 3 -12.81 4.65 -16.94
CA LYS A 3 -11.52 5.12 -17.37
C LYS A 3 -10.46 4.14 -16.90
N GLU A 4 -9.64 3.70 -17.82
CA GLU A 4 -8.55 2.80 -17.47
C GLU A 4 -7.46 3.60 -16.75
N VAL A 5 -7.07 3.13 -15.56
CA VAL A 5 -6.08 3.79 -14.73
C VAL A 5 -4.75 3.09 -14.92
N SER A 6 -3.70 3.83 -15.24
CA SER A 6 -2.38 3.25 -15.40
C SER A 6 -1.85 2.77 -14.06
N GLN A 7 -0.97 1.78 -14.11
CA GLN A 7 -0.32 1.25 -12.92
C GLN A 7 0.45 2.34 -12.16
N GLN A 8 1.10 3.25 -12.88
CA GLN A 8 1.84 4.35 -12.27
C GLN A 8 0.90 5.34 -11.57
N GLU A 9 -0.25 5.63 -12.17
CA GLU A 9 -1.23 6.51 -11.56
C GLU A 9 -1.80 5.89 -10.30
N ALA A 10 -2.11 4.59 -10.33
CA ALA A 10 -2.61 3.87 -9.17
C ALA A 10 -1.56 3.85 -8.05
N LEU A 11 -0.31 3.58 -8.38
CA LEU A 11 0.78 3.55 -7.40
C LEU A 11 0.95 4.92 -6.74
N LYS A 12 0.98 5.99 -7.52
CA LYS A 12 1.07 7.35 -7.03
C LYS A 12 -0.09 7.68 -6.08
N THR A 13 -1.30 7.31 -6.47
CA THR A 13 -2.51 7.58 -5.68
C THR A 13 -2.45 6.86 -4.34
N ILE A 14 -2.02 5.59 -4.34
CA ILE A 14 -1.87 4.80 -3.12
C ILE A 14 -0.88 5.47 -2.17
N ILE A 15 0.29 5.84 -2.66
CA ILE A 15 1.33 6.45 -1.84
C ILE A 15 0.87 7.78 -1.26
N LYS A 16 0.25 8.62 -2.08
CA LYS A 16 -0.28 9.90 -1.60
C LYS A 16 -1.38 9.72 -0.57
N ALA A 17 -2.25 8.72 -0.75
CA ALA A 17 -3.30 8.43 0.21
C ALA A 17 -2.72 8.04 1.58
N LEU A 18 -1.70 7.18 1.57
CA LEU A 18 -1.02 6.76 2.80
C LEU A 18 -0.32 7.93 3.47
N ASP A 19 0.37 8.75 2.70
CA ASP A 19 1.09 9.91 3.22
C ASP A 19 0.13 10.93 3.83
N SER A 20 -1.02 11.15 3.20
CA SER A 20 -2.02 12.13 3.68
C SER A 20 -2.56 11.78 5.07
N LYS A 21 -2.52 10.51 5.44
CA LYS A 21 -2.95 10.02 6.76
C LYS A 21 -1.76 9.68 7.65
N ARG A 22 -0.59 10.22 7.31
CA ARG A 22 0.65 10.07 8.09
C ARG A 22 1.11 8.62 8.25
N GLY A 23 0.98 7.85 7.17
CA GLY A 23 1.54 6.50 7.14
C GLY A 23 3.03 6.54 7.41
N GLU A 24 3.51 5.62 8.24
CA GLU A 24 4.92 5.55 8.61
C GLU A 24 5.67 4.60 7.70
N GLU A 25 6.91 4.97 7.39
CA GLU A 25 7.82 4.15 6.60
C GLU A 25 7.19 3.57 5.34
N ILE A 26 6.57 4.44 4.54
CA ILE A 26 5.93 4.05 3.28
C ILE A 26 7.00 3.59 2.29
N LYS A 27 6.84 2.38 1.77
CA LYS A 27 7.77 1.83 0.78
C LYS A 27 7.01 1.16 -0.35
N ALA A 28 7.53 1.28 -1.56
CA ALA A 28 7.02 0.59 -2.72
C ALA A 28 8.14 -0.28 -3.30
N VAL A 29 7.83 -1.53 -3.57
CA VAL A 29 8.82 -2.50 -4.09
C VAL A 29 8.32 -3.06 -5.40
N ASN A 30 9.14 -2.98 -6.45
CA ASN A 30 8.85 -3.64 -7.72
C ASN A 30 9.27 -5.10 -7.59
N ILE A 31 8.30 -6.01 -7.66
CA ILE A 31 8.54 -7.45 -7.53
C ILE A 31 8.18 -8.21 -8.80
N HIS A 32 7.96 -7.48 -9.90
CA HIS A 32 7.52 -8.06 -11.17
C HIS A 32 8.39 -9.26 -11.60
N ASP A 33 9.72 -9.13 -11.44
CA ASP A 33 10.65 -10.18 -11.87
C ASP A 33 10.83 -11.29 -10.84
N LEU A 34 10.26 -11.13 -9.63
CA LEU A 34 10.42 -12.10 -8.54
C LEU A 34 9.23 -13.04 -8.39
N THR A 35 8.05 -12.64 -8.86
CA THR A 35 6.83 -13.40 -8.65
C THR A 35 5.77 -13.03 -9.68
N ILE A 36 4.82 -13.93 -9.88
CA ILE A 36 3.66 -13.68 -10.73
C ILE A 36 2.45 -13.17 -9.94
N ILE A 37 2.59 -13.02 -8.60
CA ILE A 37 1.48 -12.61 -7.74
C ILE A 37 1.07 -11.16 -7.99
N ALA A 38 2.05 -10.28 -8.12
CA ALA A 38 1.80 -8.85 -8.33
C ALA A 38 3.05 -8.22 -8.93
N ASP A 39 2.91 -6.99 -9.42
CA ASP A 39 4.05 -6.22 -9.93
C ASP A 39 4.67 -5.36 -8.84
N TYR A 40 3.85 -4.86 -7.91
CA TYR A 40 4.32 -4.00 -6.83
C TYR A 40 3.70 -4.39 -5.49
N PHE A 41 4.49 -4.30 -4.43
CA PHE A 41 3.98 -4.26 -3.06
C PHE A 41 4.19 -2.85 -2.54
N VAL A 42 3.18 -2.32 -1.86
CA VAL A 42 3.30 -1.06 -1.13
C VAL A 42 3.10 -1.39 0.33
N ILE A 43 4.00 -0.93 1.18
CA ILE A 43 4.02 -1.24 2.60
C ILE A 43 4.00 0.06 3.38
N ALA A 44 3.14 0.14 4.39
CA ALA A 44 3.09 1.28 5.30
C ALA A 44 2.66 0.80 6.68
N ALA A 45 2.86 1.64 7.68
CA ALA A 45 2.49 1.31 9.04
C ALA A 45 1.73 2.43 9.71
N GLY A 46 0.85 2.06 10.64
CA GLY A 46 0.16 3.00 11.51
C GLY A 46 0.60 2.80 12.95
N GLY A 47 0.59 3.88 13.73
CA GLY A 47 0.98 3.86 15.15
C GLY A 47 -0.09 3.30 16.08
N SER A 48 -1.29 3.06 15.55
CA SER A 48 -2.41 2.46 16.29
C SER A 48 -3.28 1.68 15.33
N THR A 49 -4.14 0.82 15.85
CA THR A 49 -5.07 0.06 14.99
C THR A 49 -6.08 1.00 14.32
N THR A 50 -6.47 2.07 15.00
CA THR A 50 -7.34 3.10 14.43
C THR A 50 -6.68 3.77 13.23
N GLN A 51 -5.42 4.15 13.36
CA GLN A 51 -4.68 4.75 12.26
C GLN A 51 -4.47 3.75 11.11
N THR A 52 -4.20 2.48 11.43
CA THR A 52 -4.04 1.44 10.41
C THR A 52 -5.30 1.33 9.55
N LYS A 53 -6.48 1.35 10.19
CA LYS A 53 -7.75 1.35 9.46
C LYS A 53 -7.92 2.62 8.61
N ALA A 54 -7.54 3.78 9.16
CA ALA A 54 -7.65 5.04 8.44
C ALA A 54 -6.77 5.06 7.20
N LEU A 55 -5.58 4.48 7.28
CA LEU A 55 -4.69 4.35 6.13
C LEU A 55 -5.33 3.50 5.02
N ALA A 56 -5.86 2.35 5.39
CA ALA A 56 -6.53 1.47 4.44
C ALA A 56 -7.75 2.14 3.82
N ASP A 57 -8.57 2.81 4.64
CA ASP A 57 -9.75 3.52 4.17
C ASP A 57 -9.38 4.63 3.19
N SER A 58 -8.29 5.34 3.44
CA SER A 58 -7.82 6.41 2.56
C SER A 58 -7.43 5.87 1.19
N VAL A 59 -6.70 4.76 1.17
CA VAL A 59 -6.30 4.12 -0.09
C VAL A 59 -7.53 3.69 -0.89
N GLU A 60 -8.47 3.01 -0.25
CA GLU A 60 -9.68 2.58 -0.93
C GLU A 60 -10.51 3.75 -1.45
N TYR A 61 -10.65 4.80 -0.64
CA TYR A 61 -11.41 5.97 -1.02
C TYR A 61 -10.81 6.65 -2.26
N GLU A 62 -9.50 6.90 -2.23
CA GLU A 62 -8.84 7.62 -3.32
C GLU A 62 -8.84 6.81 -4.62
N LEU A 63 -8.62 5.50 -4.54
CA LEU A 63 -8.67 4.66 -5.73
C LEU A 63 -10.08 4.52 -6.26
N LYS A 64 -11.09 4.51 -5.39
CA LYS A 64 -12.48 4.46 -5.81
C LYS A 64 -12.86 5.69 -6.63
N GLN A 65 -12.29 6.86 -6.30
CA GLN A 65 -12.52 8.08 -7.07
C GLN A 65 -12.00 7.92 -8.51
N LEU A 66 -11.04 7.05 -8.72
CA LEU A 66 -10.51 6.74 -10.05
C LEU A 66 -11.24 5.56 -10.71
N GLY A 67 -12.24 5.00 -10.04
CA GLY A 67 -12.98 3.85 -10.54
C GLY A 67 -12.31 2.52 -10.27
N VAL A 68 -11.36 2.48 -9.32
CA VAL A 68 -10.60 1.27 -9.00
C VAL A 68 -11.02 0.74 -7.63
N GLU A 69 -11.42 -0.53 -7.57
CA GLU A 69 -11.79 -1.19 -6.32
C GLU A 69 -10.91 -2.41 -6.10
N PRO A 70 -10.66 -2.79 -4.84
CA PRO A 70 -9.81 -3.94 -4.58
C PRO A 70 -10.53 -5.23 -4.99
N VAL A 71 -9.76 -6.17 -5.50
CA VAL A 71 -10.24 -7.53 -5.77
C VAL A 71 -10.54 -8.22 -4.45
N ARG A 72 -9.79 -7.88 -3.41
CA ARG A 72 -9.91 -8.52 -2.10
C ARG A 72 -9.37 -7.59 -1.01
N GLN A 73 -10.03 -7.64 0.14
CA GLN A 73 -9.56 -6.95 1.36
C GLN A 73 -9.52 -7.97 2.49
N GLU A 74 -8.43 -8.00 3.22
CA GLU A 74 -8.27 -8.93 4.35
C GLU A 74 -7.70 -8.20 5.56
N GLY A 75 -8.07 -8.66 6.75
CA GLY A 75 -7.46 -8.20 8.00
C GLY A 75 -7.98 -6.91 8.56
N TYR A 76 -9.00 -6.31 7.97
CA TYR A 76 -9.51 -5.01 8.41
C TYR A 76 -10.00 -5.01 9.86
N ALA A 77 -10.74 -6.02 10.26
CA ALA A 77 -11.33 -6.08 11.61
C ALA A 77 -10.27 -6.06 12.71
N GLY A 78 -9.20 -6.85 12.54
CA GLY A 78 -8.11 -6.90 13.52
C GLY A 78 -7.17 -5.71 13.42
N ALA A 79 -7.05 -5.17 12.23
CA ALA A 79 -6.22 -3.99 11.93
C ALA A 79 -4.74 -4.12 12.32
N ASN A 80 -4.23 -5.34 12.42
CA ASN A 80 -2.81 -5.58 12.64
C ASN A 80 -2.05 -5.68 11.32
N TRP A 81 -2.73 -6.22 10.31
CA TRP A 81 -2.17 -6.35 8.97
C TRP A 81 -3.35 -6.37 8.00
N ILE A 82 -3.58 -5.24 7.35
CA ILE A 82 -4.65 -5.09 6.36
C ILE A 82 -4.05 -5.23 4.97
N ILE A 83 -4.62 -6.10 4.16
CA ILE A 83 -4.19 -6.33 2.79
C ILE A 83 -5.26 -5.84 1.84
N LEU A 84 -4.88 -4.95 0.92
CA LEU A 84 -5.74 -4.47 -0.16
C LEU A 84 -5.14 -4.96 -1.47
N ASP A 85 -5.79 -5.93 -2.08
CA ASP A 85 -5.31 -6.57 -3.30
C ASP A 85 -5.97 -5.93 -4.52
N TYR A 86 -5.18 -5.21 -5.30
CA TYR A 86 -5.62 -4.57 -6.54
C TYR A 86 -5.09 -5.31 -7.78
N ASN A 87 -4.70 -6.57 -7.61
CA ASN A 87 -4.19 -7.43 -8.66
C ASN A 87 -2.72 -7.11 -9.01
N ASP A 88 -2.46 -6.01 -9.70
CA ASP A 88 -1.08 -5.63 -10.05
C ASP A 88 -0.31 -5.05 -8.87
N ILE A 89 -1.03 -4.45 -7.92
CA ILE A 89 -0.45 -3.81 -6.75
C ILE A 89 -1.15 -4.36 -5.51
N VAL A 90 -0.38 -4.84 -4.56
CA VAL A 90 -0.91 -5.28 -3.26
C VAL A 90 -0.41 -4.33 -2.20
N VAL A 91 -1.35 -3.72 -1.47
CA VAL A 91 -1.03 -2.76 -0.41
C VAL A 91 -1.09 -3.48 0.93
N HIS A 92 -0.01 -3.37 1.69
CA HIS A 92 0.10 -3.95 3.03
C HIS A 92 0.18 -2.82 4.04
N VAL A 93 -0.84 -2.71 4.88
CA VAL A 93 -0.89 -1.70 5.93
C VAL A 93 -0.80 -2.42 7.27
N PHE A 94 0.27 -2.18 8.00
CA PHE A 94 0.55 -2.85 9.27
C PHE A 94 0.30 -1.92 10.45
N TYR A 95 -0.13 -2.49 11.57
CA TYR A 95 0.13 -1.88 12.85
C TYR A 95 1.64 -1.97 13.07
N LYS A 96 2.26 -0.90 13.51
CA LYS A 96 3.71 -0.75 13.60
C LYS A 96 4.44 -1.97 14.19
N GLU A 97 3.96 -2.47 15.34
CA GLU A 97 4.60 -3.63 15.99
C GLU A 97 4.50 -4.90 15.15
N THR A 98 3.40 -5.07 14.42
CA THR A 98 3.20 -6.23 13.55
C THR A 98 4.15 -6.19 12.37
N ARG A 99 4.40 -5.00 11.81
CA ARG A 99 5.33 -4.83 10.69
C ARG A 99 6.73 -5.31 11.08
N ASP A 100 7.19 -4.90 12.26
CA ASP A 100 8.51 -5.29 12.75
C ASP A 100 8.60 -6.80 12.92
N PHE A 101 7.53 -7.43 13.42
CA PHE A 101 7.48 -8.87 13.63
C PHE A 101 7.59 -9.65 12.33
N TYR A 102 6.78 -9.31 11.32
CA TYR A 102 6.77 -10.04 10.05
C TYR A 102 7.91 -9.66 9.12
N ASN A 103 8.36 -8.41 9.18
CA ASN A 103 9.47 -7.90 8.37
C ASN A 103 9.34 -8.28 6.88
N LEU A 104 8.21 -7.92 6.30
CA LEU A 104 7.89 -8.25 4.90
C LEU A 104 8.92 -7.68 3.93
N GLU A 105 9.50 -6.53 4.26
CA GLU A 105 10.52 -5.88 3.44
C GLU A 105 11.75 -6.75 3.25
N LYS A 106 12.13 -7.48 4.29
CA LYS A 106 13.27 -8.40 4.21
C LYS A 106 12.99 -9.56 3.28
N LEU A 107 11.74 -10.05 3.30
CA LEU A 107 11.33 -11.14 2.43
C LEU A 107 11.45 -10.76 0.95
N TRP A 108 11.19 -9.49 0.63
CA TRP A 108 11.23 -8.99 -0.74
C TRP A 108 12.42 -8.07 -1.02
N GLN A 109 13.50 -8.20 -0.24
CA GLN A 109 14.66 -7.32 -0.36
C GLN A 109 15.37 -7.39 -1.72
N ASP A 110 15.17 -8.48 -2.46
CA ASP A 110 15.74 -8.62 -3.80
C ASP A 110 14.94 -7.86 -4.86
N GLY A 111 13.78 -7.32 -4.48
CA GLY A 111 13.01 -6.47 -5.37
C GLY A 111 13.63 -5.08 -5.48
N GLU A 112 13.19 -4.33 -6.47
CA GLU A 112 13.66 -2.97 -6.68
C GLU A 112 12.77 -2.00 -5.90
N PHE A 113 13.36 -1.33 -4.90
CA PHE A 113 12.65 -0.30 -4.15
C PHE A 113 12.48 0.94 -5.03
N VAL A 114 11.22 1.36 -5.18
CA VAL A 114 10.87 2.50 -6.03
C VAL A 114 11.10 3.78 -5.25
N ASP A 115 11.71 4.78 -5.89
CA ASP A 115 11.86 6.10 -5.29
C ASP A 115 10.51 6.80 -5.31
N ILE A 116 9.91 6.97 -4.13
CA ILE A 116 8.59 7.58 -3.97
C ILE A 116 8.68 8.98 -3.36
N SER A 117 9.88 9.52 -3.23
CA SER A 117 10.10 10.80 -2.54
C SER A 117 9.27 11.94 -3.11
N GLU A 118 9.03 11.96 -4.42
CA GLU A 118 8.24 13.02 -5.06
C GLU A 118 6.76 12.98 -4.70
N TYR A 119 6.28 11.83 -4.18
CA TYR A 119 4.87 11.67 -3.79
C TYR A 119 4.65 11.93 -2.31
N LEU A 120 5.71 12.15 -1.55
CA LEU A 120 5.63 12.37 -0.12
C LEU A 120 5.62 13.86 0.21
N THR A 121 4.88 14.22 1.26
CA THR A 121 4.87 15.58 1.76
C THR A 121 6.22 15.91 2.40
N LYS A 122 6.78 17.05 2.03
CA LYS A 122 8.04 17.52 2.60
C LYS A 122 7.74 18.52 3.69
N ASP A 123 8.08 18.18 4.91
CA ASP A 123 7.95 19.08 6.05
C ASP A 123 9.31 19.38 6.64
#